data_18cd16d11cc10524aebfe2bc026befd7
#
_entry.id   18cd16d11cc10524aebfe2bc026befd7
#
_cell.length_a   1.000
_cell.length_b   1.000
_cell.length_c   1.000
_cell.angle_alpha   90.00
_cell.angle_beta   90.00
_cell.angle_gamma   90.00
#
_symmetry.space_group_name_H-M   'P 1'
#
loop_
_entity.id
_entity.type
_entity.pdbx_description
1 polymer ?
#
loop_
_entity_poly.entity_id
_entity_poly.type
_entity_poly.pdbx_seq_one_letter_code
_entity_poly.pdbx_strand_id
1 'polypeptide(L)'
;PRTIAPYHAWAAAHGPVDWRATARTIKQRAATNTPPSNANCPALSEKFIFVPLQTPGDSQLRLFGGAFQTVDAFVETLIDASRNLPKGWHIRLKDHPTANSTVAGLLAQSHDAPIYLDNDTDTFAQVKASQAVMTVNSSVGLEAMFHEKPVVACGQCFWAIDGVATSAQ
;
A
#
# COMPACT_ATOMS: atom_id res chain seq x y z
N PRO A 1 20.21 16.13 15.87
CA PRO A 1 21.55 16.06 15.26
C PRO A 1 22.29 14.75 15.51
N ARG A 2 21.81 13.84 16.41
CA ARG A 2 22.51 12.57 16.73
C ARG A 2 22.39 11.47 15.67
N THR A 3 21.51 11.62 14.69
CA THR A 3 21.23 10.59 13.67
C THR A 3 22.05 10.73 12.38
N ILE A 4 22.70 11.87 12.15
CA ILE A 4 23.44 12.13 10.92
C ILE A 4 24.87 11.55 10.96
N ALA A 5 25.52 11.55 12.11
CA ALA A 5 26.88 11.04 12.25
C ALA A 5 27.07 9.55 11.86
N PRO A 6 26.17 8.61 12.24
CA PRO A 6 26.24 7.23 11.78
C PRO A 6 26.09 7.07 10.27
N TYR A 7 25.25 7.88 9.63
CA TYR A 7 25.11 7.86 8.16
C TYR A 7 26.37 8.34 7.46
N HIS A 8 26.99 9.42 7.93
CA HIS A 8 28.22 9.93 7.34
C HIS A 8 29.38 8.93 7.49
N ALA A 9 29.50 8.27 8.64
CA ALA A 9 30.48 7.22 8.85
C ALA A 9 30.25 6.02 7.93
N TRP A 10 29.01 5.59 7.77
CA TRP A 10 28.63 4.53 6.87
C TRP A 10 28.90 4.91 5.39
N ALA A 11 28.50 6.10 4.96
CA ALA A 11 28.70 6.58 3.59
C ALA A 11 30.21 6.75 3.26
N ALA A 12 31.02 7.15 4.23
CA ALA A 12 32.47 7.24 4.08
C ALA A 12 33.12 5.87 3.86
N ALA A 13 32.59 4.82 4.51
CA ALA A 13 33.10 3.45 4.40
C ALA A 13 32.60 2.72 3.13
N HIS A 14 31.44 3.07 2.60
CA HIS A 14 30.76 2.34 1.52
C HIS A 14 30.58 3.17 0.23
N GLY A 15 31.03 4.42 0.24
CA GLY A 15 30.84 5.37 -0.86
C GLY A 15 29.41 5.95 -0.91
N PRO A 16 29.19 6.96 -1.77
CA PRO A 16 27.89 7.58 -1.90
C PRO A 16 26.87 6.60 -2.49
N VAL A 17 25.68 6.55 -1.88
CA VAL A 17 24.56 5.75 -2.41
C VAL A 17 24.11 6.37 -3.73
N ASP A 18 24.24 5.63 -4.82
CA ASP A 18 23.61 6.03 -6.08
C ASP A 18 22.12 5.71 -6.05
N TRP A 19 21.33 6.69 -5.58
CA TRP A 19 19.86 6.58 -5.49
C TRP A 19 19.21 6.32 -6.85
N ARG A 20 19.84 6.76 -7.96
CA ARG A 20 19.32 6.52 -9.32
C ARG A 20 19.52 5.07 -9.73
N ALA A 21 20.67 4.47 -9.40
CA ALA A 21 20.92 3.06 -9.61
C ALA A 21 20.01 2.21 -8.72
N THR A 22 19.85 2.57 -7.46
CA THR A 22 18.94 1.91 -6.52
C THR A 22 17.49 1.97 -7.00
N ALA A 23 17.00 3.13 -7.43
CA ALA A 23 15.66 3.29 -7.98
C ALA A 23 15.46 2.47 -9.27
N ARG A 24 16.47 2.38 -10.14
CA ARG A 24 16.42 1.51 -11.34
C ARG A 24 16.34 0.04 -10.97
N THR A 25 17.12 -0.40 -9.99
CA THR A 25 17.10 -1.79 -9.50
C THR A 25 15.74 -2.14 -8.89
N ILE A 26 15.15 -1.24 -8.11
CA ILE A 26 13.80 -1.41 -7.54
C ILE A 26 12.78 -1.52 -8.68
N LYS A 27 12.81 -0.62 -9.67
CA LYS A 27 11.94 -0.69 -10.85
C LYS A 27 12.10 -1.99 -11.64
N GLN A 28 13.31 -2.46 -11.84
CA GLN A 28 13.59 -3.71 -12.55
C GLN A 28 13.07 -4.92 -11.78
N ARG A 29 13.27 -4.98 -10.45
CA ARG A 29 12.71 -6.04 -9.60
C ARG A 29 11.18 -6.03 -9.58
N ALA A 30 10.58 -4.85 -9.51
CA ALA A 30 9.14 -4.70 -9.61
C ALA A 30 8.59 -5.27 -10.93
N ALA A 31 9.26 -4.96 -12.06
CA ALA A 31 8.85 -5.45 -13.38
C ALA A 31 8.97 -6.98 -13.55
N THR A 32 9.90 -7.63 -12.82
CA THR A 32 10.13 -9.07 -12.94
C THR A 32 9.37 -9.93 -11.94
N ASN A 33 8.97 -9.36 -10.80
CA ASN A 33 8.38 -10.10 -9.68
C ASN A 33 6.93 -9.71 -9.36
N THR A 34 6.32 -8.82 -10.14
CA THR A 34 4.93 -8.43 -9.91
C THR A 34 4.01 -9.59 -10.30
N PRO A 35 3.31 -10.20 -9.35
CA PRO A 35 2.33 -11.24 -9.67
C PRO A 35 1.21 -10.63 -10.53
N PRO A 36 0.60 -11.42 -11.42
CA PRO A 36 -0.45 -10.92 -12.29
C PRO A 36 -1.65 -10.39 -11.47
N SER A 37 -2.29 -9.37 -12.00
CA SER A 37 -3.57 -8.87 -11.49
C SER A 37 -4.66 -9.92 -11.60
N ASN A 38 -5.73 -9.78 -10.81
CA ASN A 38 -6.92 -10.59 -11.01
C ASN A 38 -7.51 -10.31 -12.41
N ALA A 39 -7.76 -11.36 -13.18
CA ALA A 39 -8.29 -11.26 -14.55
C ALA A 39 -9.61 -10.48 -14.64
N ASN A 40 -10.35 -10.36 -13.55
CA ASN A 40 -11.67 -9.72 -13.46
C ASN A 40 -11.66 -8.41 -12.66
N CYS A 41 -10.52 -7.73 -12.55
CA CYS A 41 -10.48 -6.45 -11.85
C CYS A 41 -11.35 -5.42 -12.60
N PRO A 42 -12.31 -4.74 -11.93
CA PRO A 42 -13.19 -3.77 -12.57
C PRO A 42 -12.42 -2.59 -13.18
N ALA A 43 -13.05 -1.84 -14.08
CA ALA A 43 -12.42 -0.67 -14.71
C ALA A 43 -12.12 0.44 -13.68
N LEU A 44 -11.12 1.29 -13.97
CA LEU A 44 -10.79 2.44 -13.12
C LEU A 44 -11.92 3.49 -13.04
N SER A 45 -12.88 3.47 -13.94
CA SER A 45 -14.06 4.34 -13.94
C SER A 45 -15.11 3.94 -12.90
N GLU A 46 -15.02 2.74 -12.32
CA GLU A 46 -15.90 2.28 -11.26
C GLU A 46 -15.50 2.85 -9.91
N LYS A 47 -16.40 2.78 -8.93
CA LYS A 47 -16.14 3.32 -7.59
C LYS A 47 -15.34 2.34 -6.75
N PHE A 48 -14.18 2.77 -6.27
CA PHE A 48 -13.35 1.91 -5.43
C PHE A 48 -12.59 2.68 -4.35
N ILE A 49 -12.22 1.95 -3.31
CA ILE A 49 -11.22 2.35 -2.31
C ILE A 49 -9.89 1.72 -2.72
N PHE A 50 -8.87 2.53 -2.90
CA PHE A 50 -7.52 2.05 -3.22
C PHE A 50 -6.74 1.71 -1.95
N VAL A 51 -6.10 0.55 -1.95
CA VAL A 51 -5.30 0.07 -0.81
C VAL A 51 -3.92 -0.36 -1.29
N PRO A 52 -2.94 0.54 -1.23
CA PRO A 52 -1.53 0.19 -1.47
C PRO A 52 -0.99 -0.61 -0.29
N LEU A 53 -0.62 -1.86 -0.53
CA LEU A 53 -0.07 -2.75 0.48
C LEU A 53 1.42 -2.45 0.74
N GLN A 54 1.86 -2.75 1.94
CA GLN A 54 3.26 -2.64 2.36
C GLN A 54 3.99 -3.96 2.15
N THR A 55 5.33 -3.91 2.23
CA THR A 55 6.14 -5.12 2.15
C THR A 55 5.89 -6.00 3.38
N PRO A 56 5.67 -7.31 3.21
CA PRO A 56 5.61 -8.23 4.33
C PRO A 56 6.87 -8.13 5.21
N GLY A 57 6.70 -8.02 6.51
CA GLY A 57 7.79 -7.83 7.45
C GLY A 57 8.30 -6.39 7.59
N ASP A 58 7.61 -5.43 6.99
CA ASP A 58 7.90 -4.00 7.18
C ASP A 58 7.88 -3.63 8.67
N SER A 59 8.95 -2.96 9.12
CA SER A 59 9.08 -2.52 10.51
C SER A 59 7.99 -1.52 10.92
N GLN A 60 7.49 -0.71 9.99
CA GLN A 60 6.39 0.22 10.26
C GLN A 60 5.09 -0.52 10.58
N LEU A 61 4.79 -1.63 9.87
CA LEU A 61 3.65 -2.49 10.22
C LEU A 61 3.83 -3.11 11.60
N ARG A 62 4.99 -3.70 11.86
CA ARG A 62 5.24 -4.43 13.13
C ARG A 62 5.23 -3.54 14.35
N LEU A 63 5.75 -2.31 14.25
CA LEU A 63 5.92 -1.40 15.39
C LEU A 63 4.74 -0.44 15.55
N PHE A 64 4.10 -0.05 14.45
CA PHE A 64 3.12 1.02 14.41
C PHE A 64 1.81 0.62 13.72
N GLY A 65 1.66 -0.64 13.30
CA GLY A 65 0.46 -1.14 12.64
C GLY A 65 -0.76 -1.29 13.54
N GLY A 66 -0.60 -1.19 14.86
CA GLY A 66 -1.71 -1.38 15.80
C GLY A 66 -2.28 -2.79 15.71
N ALA A 67 -3.54 -2.89 15.32
CA ALA A 67 -4.21 -4.18 15.09
C ALA A 67 -3.69 -4.93 13.85
N PHE A 68 -2.98 -4.24 12.93
CA PHE A 68 -2.54 -4.77 11.64
C PHE A 68 -1.01 -4.87 11.56
N GLN A 69 -0.44 -5.82 12.29
CA GLN A 69 1.01 -6.05 12.32
C GLN A 69 1.54 -6.86 11.12
N THR A 70 0.63 -7.42 10.30
CA THR A 70 0.95 -8.16 9.07
C THR A 70 0.04 -7.71 7.93
N VAL A 71 0.54 -7.86 6.70
CA VAL A 71 -0.25 -7.59 5.48
C VAL A 71 -1.45 -8.53 5.42
N ASP A 72 -1.26 -9.81 5.75
CA ASP A 72 -2.31 -10.83 5.66
C ASP A 72 -3.49 -10.50 6.59
N ALA A 73 -3.23 -10.16 7.87
CA ALA A 73 -4.28 -9.78 8.81
C ALA A 73 -5.06 -8.54 8.35
N PHE A 74 -4.36 -7.57 7.72
CA PHE A 74 -5.02 -6.40 7.14
C PHE A 74 -5.92 -6.80 5.97
N VAL A 75 -5.42 -7.62 5.04
CA VAL A 75 -6.19 -8.06 3.86
C VAL A 75 -7.39 -8.93 4.25
N GLU A 76 -7.26 -9.83 5.21
CA GLU A 76 -8.38 -10.61 5.75
C GLU A 76 -9.50 -9.71 6.28
N THR A 77 -9.14 -8.68 7.04
CA THR A 77 -10.12 -7.69 7.54
C THR A 77 -10.77 -6.92 6.38
N LEU A 78 -9.99 -6.56 5.34
CA LEU A 78 -10.52 -5.89 4.16
C LEU A 78 -11.47 -6.77 3.34
N ILE A 79 -11.21 -8.07 3.26
CA ILE A 79 -12.10 -9.05 2.62
C ILE A 79 -13.46 -9.02 3.32
N ASP A 80 -13.49 -9.10 4.65
CA ASP A 80 -14.72 -9.08 5.41
C ASP A 80 -15.44 -7.73 5.33
N ALA A 81 -14.70 -6.63 5.43
CA ALA A 81 -15.25 -5.28 5.31
C ALA A 81 -15.84 -5.02 3.91
N SER A 82 -15.22 -5.56 2.86
CA SER A 82 -15.65 -5.34 1.48
C SER A 82 -17.08 -5.81 1.21
N ARG A 83 -17.54 -6.87 1.90
CA ARG A 83 -18.90 -7.40 1.78
C ARG A 83 -19.98 -6.40 2.22
N ASN A 84 -19.59 -5.41 3.02
CA ASN A 84 -20.50 -4.37 3.52
C ASN A 84 -20.45 -3.08 2.69
N LEU A 85 -19.69 -3.05 1.60
CA LEU A 85 -19.63 -1.89 0.73
C LEU A 85 -20.96 -1.66 0.01
N PRO A 86 -21.31 -0.41 -0.31
CA PRO A 86 -22.49 -0.11 -1.12
C PRO A 86 -22.39 -0.79 -2.50
N LYS A 87 -23.54 -1.14 -3.08
CA LYS A 87 -23.59 -1.75 -4.41
C LYS A 87 -22.81 -0.91 -5.44
N GLY A 88 -21.97 -1.57 -6.22
CA GLY A 88 -21.12 -0.95 -7.25
C GLY A 88 -19.82 -0.35 -6.70
N TRP A 89 -19.50 -0.59 -5.43
CA TRP A 89 -18.20 -0.27 -4.86
C TRP A 89 -17.35 -1.53 -4.70
N HIS A 90 -16.05 -1.37 -4.76
CA HIS A 90 -15.08 -2.44 -4.48
C HIS A 90 -13.82 -1.92 -3.79
N ILE A 91 -13.02 -2.82 -3.27
CA ILE A 91 -11.66 -2.55 -2.80
C ILE A 91 -10.68 -2.96 -3.91
N ARG A 92 -9.71 -2.10 -4.18
CA ARG A 92 -8.63 -2.40 -5.14
C ARG A 92 -7.30 -2.38 -4.40
N LEU A 93 -6.67 -3.54 -4.35
CA LEU A 93 -5.37 -3.75 -3.72
C LEU A 93 -4.25 -3.63 -4.73
N LYS A 94 -3.08 -3.22 -4.25
CA LYS A 94 -1.83 -3.31 -5.02
C LYS A 94 -0.71 -3.79 -4.11
N ASP A 95 -0.04 -4.88 -4.49
CA ASP A 95 1.14 -5.36 -3.78
C ASP A 95 2.27 -4.33 -3.85
N HIS A 96 3.11 -4.30 -2.82
CA HIS A 96 4.31 -3.47 -2.86
C HIS A 96 5.29 -4.01 -3.92
N PRO A 97 5.91 -3.14 -4.74
CA PRO A 97 6.75 -3.60 -5.87
C PRO A 97 7.96 -4.44 -5.46
N THR A 98 8.37 -4.39 -4.19
CA THR A 98 9.47 -5.21 -3.65
C THR A 98 9.00 -6.36 -2.76
N ALA A 99 7.68 -6.61 -2.69
CA ALA A 99 7.16 -7.74 -1.93
C ALA A 99 7.64 -9.07 -2.54
N ASN A 100 8.05 -9.99 -1.66
CA ASN A 100 8.48 -11.33 -2.04
C ASN A 100 7.32 -12.34 -2.06
N SER A 101 6.14 -11.90 -1.64
CA SER A 101 4.89 -12.67 -1.62
C SER A 101 3.73 -11.80 -2.07
N THR A 102 2.66 -12.43 -2.51
CA THR A 102 1.44 -11.77 -2.97
C THR A 102 0.25 -12.20 -2.14
N VAL A 103 -0.73 -11.31 -2.02
CA VAL A 103 -2.01 -11.61 -1.37
C VAL A 103 -3.00 -12.35 -2.28
N ALA A 104 -2.61 -12.67 -3.51
CA ALA A 104 -3.45 -13.39 -4.47
C ALA A 104 -4.05 -14.70 -3.92
N GLY A 105 -3.27 -15.42 -3.08
CA GLY A 105 -3.73 -16.66 -2.44
C GLY A 105 -4.88 -16.45 -1.45
N LEU A 106 -4.88 -15.35 -0.70
CA LEU A 106 -5.98 -15.00 0.21
C LEU A 106 -7.23 -14.62 -0.59
N LEU A 107 -7.06 -13.85 -1.65
CA LEU A 107 -8.18 -13.41 -2.50
C LEU A 107 -8.81 -14.57 -3.26
N ALA A 108 -8.03 -15.57 -3.66
CA ALA A 108 -8.54 -16.77 -4.35
C ALA A 108 -9.55 -17.58 -3.52
N GLN A 109 -9.57 -17.42 -2.20
CA GLN A 109 -10.50 -18.06 -1.28
C GLN A 109 -11.75 -17.22 -0.99
N SER A 110 -11.86 -16.03 -1.55
CA SER A 110 -12.87 -15.00 -1.20
C SER A 110 -13.66 -14.55 -2.43
N HIS A 111 -14.20 -15.53 -3.19
CA HIS A 111 -14.84 -15.32 -4.49
C HIS A 111 -16.09 -14.41 -4.45
N ASP A 112 -16.72 -14.25 -3.31
CA ASP A 112 -17.93 -13.45 -3.10
C ASP A 112 -17.65 -11.99 -2.65
N ALA A 113 -16.40 -11.69 -2.33
CA ALA A 113 -16.01 -10.38 -1.82
C ALA A 113 -15.63 -9.43 -2.98
N PRO A 114 -16.16 -8.19 -3.02
CA PRO A 114 -15.81 -7.21 -4.04
C PRO A 114 -14.44 -6.57 -3.74
N ILE A 115 -13.40 -7.39 -3.80
CA ILE A 115 -12.01 -7.02 -3.55
C ILE A 115 -11.09 -7.63 -4.62
N TYR A 116 -10.22 -6.82 -5.21
CA TYR A 116 -9.43 -7.20 -6.38
C TYR A 116 -7.98 -6.76 -6.24
N LEU A 117 -7.06 -7.56 -6.77
CA LEU A 117 -5.65 -7.22 -6.87
C LEU A 117 -5.35 -6.66 -8.26
N ASP A 118 -4.79 -5.47 -8.31
CA ASP A 118 -4.35 -4.79 -9.55
C ASP A 118 -2.91 -4.32 -9.41
N ASN A 119 -2.00 -5.17 -9.83
CA ASN A 119 -0.58 -4.87 -9.86
C ASN A 119 -0.11 -4.18 -11.15
N ASP A 120 -0.91 -4.26 -12.22
CA ASP A 120 -0.54 -3.77 -13.55
C ASP A 120 -0.76 -2.27 -13.71
N THR A 121 -1.83 -1.73 -13.12
CA THR A 121 -2.13 -0.30 -13.19
C THR A 121 -1.16 0.51 -12.33
N ASP A 122 -0.68 1.63 -12.85
CA ASP A 122 0.17 2.57 -12.13
C ASP A 122 -0.45 3.01 -10.79
N THR A 123 0.38 3.12 -9.74
CA THR A 123 -0.08 3.45 -8.39
C THR A 123 -0.83 4.79 -8.35
N PHE A 124 -0.28 5.83 -9.00
CA PHE A 124 -0.90 7.16 -8.97
C PHE A 124 -2.11 7.26 -9.91
N ALA A 125 -2.18 6.45 -10.96
CA ALA A 125 -3.40 6.31 -11.73
C ALA A 125 -4.54 5.74 -10.88
N GLN A 126 -4.25 4.73 -10.04
CA GLN A 126 -5.21 4.18 -9.09
C GLN A 126 -5.58 5.21 -8.00
N VAL A 127 -4.60 5.92 -7.42
CA VAL A 127 -4.86 7.00 -6.45
C VAL A 127 -5.81 8.03 -7.05
N LYS A 128 -5.51 8.55 -8.23
CA LYS A 128 -6.31 9.59 -8.89
C LYS A 128 -7.74 9.14 -9.21
N ALA A 129 -7.92 7.89 -9.62
CA ALA A 129 -9.22 7.33 -9.97
C ALA A 129 -10.05 6.93 -8.73
N SER A 130 -9.42 6.62 -7.60
CA SER A 130 -10.09 6.16 -6.39
C SER A 130 -11.01 7.21 -5.76
N GLN A 131 -12.00 6.74 -4.99
CA GLN A 131 -12.85 7.60 -4.16
C GLN A 131 -12.19 7.92 -2.81
N ALA A 132 -11.33 7.03 -2.33
CA ALA A 132 -10.55 7.17 -1.12
C ALA A 132 -9.32 6.26 -1.18
N VAL A 133 -8.32 6.55 -0.35
CA VAL A 133 -7.16 5.66 -0.15
C VAL A 133 -7.18 5.18 1.30
N MET A 134 -7.00 3.89 1.50
CA MET A 134 -6.87 3.30 2.82
C MET A 134 -5.53 2.56 2.93
N THR A 135 -4.83 2.74 4.04
CA THR A 135 -3.56 2.06 4.28
C THR A 135 -3.32 1.87 5.77
N VAL A 136 -2.45 0.96 6.15
CA VAL A 136 -2.07 0.89 7.56
C VAL A 136 -1.29 2.17 7.92
N ASN A 137 -0.09 2.36 7.39
CA ASN A 137 0.73 3.55 7.65
C ASN A 137 1.72 3.85 6.51
N SER A 138 1.38 3.46 5.26
CA SER A 138 2.21 3.69 4.08
C SER A 138 2.29 5.17 3.71
N SER A 139 3.44 5.61 3.21
CA SER A 139 3.64 6.96 2.67
C SER A 139 2.75 7.29 1.47
N VAL A 140 2.22 6.29 0.77
CA VAL A 140 1.24 6.50 -0.30
C VAL A 140 -0.03 7.20 0.22
N GLY A 141 -0.38 7.01 1.51
CA GLY A 141 -1.45 7.76 2.15
C GLY A 141 -1.17 9.26 2.17
N LEU A 142 0.04 9.68 2.54
CA LEU A 142 0.45 11.09 2.47
C LEU A 142 0.42 11.61 1.02
N GLU A 143 0.93 10.82 0.08
CA GLU A 143 0.96 11.18 -1.34
C GLU A 143 -0.47 11.33 -1.92
N ALA A 144 -1.43 10.51 -1.47
CA ALA A 144 -2.83 10.60 -1.88
C ALA A 144 -3.48 11.94 -1.48
N MET A 145 -3.04 12.56 -0.39
CA MET A 145 -3.54 13.88 0.04
C MET A 145 -3.16 14.97 -0.97
N PHE A 146 -1.98 14.89 -1.61
CA PHE A 146 -1.61 15.81 -2.70
C PHE A 146 -2.50 15.67 -3.95
N HIS A 147 -3.24 14.57 -4.04
CA HIS A 147 -4.26 14.33 -5.06
C HIS A 147 -5.69 14.57 -4.55
N GLU A 148 -5.82 15.28 -3.42
CA GLU A 148 -7.10 15.65 -2.81
C GLU A 148 -8.00 14.43 -2.49
N LYS A 149 -7.40 13.28 -2.20
CA LYS A 149 -8.14 12.07 -1.87
C LYS A 149 -8.36 11.96 -0.36
N PRO A 150 -9.57 11.61 0.08
CA PRO A 150 -9.79 11.19 1.46
C PRO A 150 -8.87 10.01 1.80
N VAL A 151 -8.22 10.07 2.98
CA VAL A 151 -7.29 9.03 3.42
C VAL A 151 -7.70 8.47 4.76
N VAL A 152 -7.72 7.13 4.86
CA VAL A 152 -7.92 6.39 6.10
C VAL A 152 -6.62 5.72 6.49
N ALA A 153 -6.10 6.07 7.67
CA ALA A 153 -4.94 5.43 8.29
C ALA A 153 -5.41 4.43 9.36
N CYS A 154 -5.06 3.16 9.18
CA CYS A 154 -5.45 2.07 10.09
C CYS A 154 -4.35 1.75 11.12
N GLY A 155 -3.22 2.42 11.05
CA GLY A 155 -2.12 2.34 12.01
C GLY A 155 -1.57 3.72 12.35
N GLN A 156 -0.60 3.75 13.26
CA GLN A 156 0.04 5.00 13.66
C GLN A 156 0.98 5.50 12.57
N CYS A 157 0.86 6.77 12.21
CA CYS A 157 1.77 7.43 11.28
C CYS A 157 1.79 8.95 11.53
N PHE A 158 2.91 9.58 11.19
CA PHE A 158 3.14 11.00 11.49
C PHE A 158 2.24 11.96 10.70
N TRP A 159 1.63 11.49 9.63
CA TRP A 159 0.75 12.29 8.77
C TRP A 159 -0.75 12.07 9.06
N ALA A 160 -1.12 11.09 9.89
CA ALA A 160 -2.51 10.88 10.32
C ALA A 160 -2.85 11.86 11.45
N ILE A 161 -3.14 13.09 11.07
CA ILE A 161 -3.46 14.20 11.96
C ILE A 161 -4.95 14.53 11.82
N ASP A 162 -5.60 14.88 12.92
CA ASP A 162 -7.00 15.26 12.94
C ASP A 162 -7.30 16.38 11.92
N GLY A 163 -8.35 16.20 11.14
CA GLY A 163 -8.73 17.11 10.06
C GLY A 163 -7.94 16.95 8.75
N VAL A 164 -6.90 16.08 8.73
CA VAL A 164 -6.08 15.79 7.54
C VAL A 164 -6.35 14.37 7.04
N ALA A 165 -6.35 13.38 7.93
CA ALA A 165 -6.71 12.00 7.61
C ALA A 165 -7.67 11.45 8.67
N THR A 166 -8.46 10.46 8.29
CA THR A 166 -9.28 9.70 9.23
C THR A 166 -8.43 8.61 9.84
N SER A 167 -8.32 8.58 11.18
CA SER A 167 -7.70 7.49 11.91
C SER A 167 -8.74 6.44 12.25
N ALA A 168 -8.48 5.19 11.88
CA ALA A 168 -9.29 4.01 12.22
C ALA A 168 -8.44 3.06 13.06
N GLN A 169 -8.24 3.43 14.33
CA GLN A 169 -7.49 2.64 15.32
C GLN A 169 -8.45 1.88 16.24
#